data_a0c00ffb2d2d6ee92603de849bf30a6b
#
_entry.id   a0c00ffb2d2d6ee92603de849bf30a6b
#
_cell.length_a   1.000
_cell.length_b   1.000
_cell.length_c   1.000
_cell.angle_alpha   90.00
_cell.angle_beta   90.00
_cell.angle_gamma   90.00
#
_symmetry.space_group_name_H-M   'P 1'
#
loop_
_entity.id
_entity.type
_entity.pdbx_description
1 polymer ?
#
loop_
_entity_poly.entity_id
_entity_poly.type
_entity_poly.pdbx_seq_one_letter_code
_entity_poly.pdbx_strand_id
1 'polypeptide(L)'
;MKAESGNGARLMRTSMPVLLLVFVTTAFGQDARLVAEGKKEGKVVVYGSMETDIFEGIQQGFEKKTGIKVDYWRAAGATVLERASSEKKANKVNYDLVLNNAGPMEILLAEGALAKYDSPMAKNFPADQQHPLLGPSYRTSVVGIVYNKSIVTPDRAPRTLEDLLKPEYRGKVAFPDPSRGAVAVMWPMSLYKLMGKDRAEKFLRDLGATKPVIVEGVLPAAERVTSGETPIAITYLKYVISFGQKGAPLDYVRQDKMLSHGHAITMSSRAARPNAAKAFLDYFYSDESLKVMAKFGEFVTRKGIFPPLADADKINFVEMDEPDANQMAEKRKEFRKIFQ
;
A
#
# COMPACT_ATOMS: atom_id res chain seq x y z
N MET A 1 -20.18 -94.21 -29.81
CA MET A 1 -21.24 -93.74 -30.75
C MET A 1 -21.44 -92.23 -30.51
N LYS A 2 -21.12 -91.40 -31.56
CA LYS A 2 -21.48 -89.99 -31.81
C LYS A 2 -21.42 -88.99 -30.62
N ALA A 3 -20.47 -88.08 -30.49
CA ALA A 3 -20.16 -86.83 -31.26
C ALA A 3 -21.39 -85.90 -31.39
N GLU A 4 -21.31 -84.73 -30.75
CA GLU A 4 -21.74 -83.49 -31.37
C GLU A 4 -21.05 -82.29 -30.70
N SER A 5 -20.52 -81.48 -31.52
CA SER A 5 -19.75 -80.25 -31.28
C SER A 5 -20.70 -79.07 -31.06
N GLY A 6 -20.44 -78.24 -30.07
CA GLY A 6 -21.11 -76.98 -29.88
C GLY A 6 -20.13 -75.85 -29.81
N ASN A 7 -19.98 -75.13 -30.91
CA ASN A 7 -19.11 -73.96 -31.12
C ASN A 7 -19.74 -72.75 -30.43
N GLY A 8 -19.19 -72.27 -29.32
CA GLY A 8 -19.61 -71.07 -28.63
C GLY A 8 -18.62 -69.93 -28.91
N ALA A 9 -18.94 -69.03 -29.85
CA ALA A 9 -18.20 -67.85 -30.17
C ALA A 9 -18.27 -66.86 -28.96
N ARG A 10 -17.11 -66.64 -28.31
CA ARG A 10 -16.93 -65.58 -27.32
C ARG A 10 -16.76 -64.24 -28.06
N LEU A 11 -17.78 -63.37 -27.97
CA LEU A 11 -17.70 -61.98 -28.29
C LEU A 11 -16.78 -61.27 -27.27
N MET A 12 -15.55 -60.94 -27.70
CA MET A 12 -14.68 -60.02 -26.96
C MET A 12 -15.27 -58.61 -27.05
N ARG A 13 -15.86 -58.16 -25.94
CA ARG A 13 -16.16 -56.73 -25.75
C ARG A 13 -14.86 -56.00 -25.45
N THR A 14 -14.33 -55.28 -26.42
CA THR A 14 -13.29 -54.28 -26.24
C THR A 14 -13.89 -53.06 -25.59
N SER A 15 -13.70 -52.92 -24.27
CA SER A 15 -13.98 -51.68 -23.55
C SER A 15 -12.86 -50.71 -23.82
N MET A 16 -13.12 -49.71 -24.64
CA MET A 16 -12.24 -48.56 -24.87
C MET A 16 -12.27 -47.68 -23.59
N PRO A 17 -11.17 -47.39 -22.92
CA PRO A 17 -11.18 -46.49 -21.80
C PRO A 17 -11.42 -45.08 -22.33
N VAL A 18 -12.51 -44.45 -21.92
CA VAL A 18 -12.76 -43.02 -22.10
C VAL A 18 -11.80 -42.31 -21.16
N LEU A 19 -10.73 -41.78 -21.74
CA LEU A 19 -9.80 -40.91 -21.03
C LEU A 19 -10.49 -39.59 -20.73
N LEU A 20 -11.04 -39.46 -19.51
CA LEU A 20 -11.60 -38.23 -19.01
C LEU A 20 -10.42 -37.24 -18.78
N LEU A 21 -10.15 -36.37 -19.76
CA LEU A 21 -9.26 -35.27 -19.57
C LEU A 21 -9.91 -34.31 -18.55
N VAL A 22 -9.53 -34.47 -17.29
CA VAL A 22 -9.82 -33.48 -16.25
C VAL A 22 -8.93 -32.29 -16.54
N PHE A 23 -9.49 -31.26 -17.18
CA PHE A 23 -8.88 -29.94 -17.22
C PHE A 23 -8.86 -29.41 -15.78
N VAL A 24 -7.76 -29.63 -15.08
CA VAL A 24 -7.44 -28.90 -13.87
C VAL A 24 -7.19 -27.47 -14.31
N THR A 25 -8.22 -26.65 -14.36
CA THR A 25 -8.08 -25.20 -14.48
C THR A 25 -7.44 -24.71 -13.19
N THR A 26 -6.12 -24.57 -13.22
CA THR A 26 -5.39 -23.87 -12.16
C THR A 26 -5.97 -22.46 -12.05
N ALA A 27 -6.56 -22.16 -10.90
CA ALA A 27 -7.23 -20.90 -10.56
C ALA A 27 -6.23 -19.75 -10.36
N PHE A 28 -5.31 -19.52 -11.30
CA PHE A 28 -4.34 -18.42 -11.34
C PHE A 28 -4.22 -17.82 -12.76
N GLY A 29 -5.31 -17.81 -13.51
CA GLY A 29 -5.35 -17.20 -14.81
C GLY A 29 -6.04 -15.84 -14.74
N GLN A 30 -5.34 -14.75 -15.04
CA GLN A 30 -6.03 -13.59 -15.61
C GLN A 30 -6.97 -14.11 -16.70
N ASP A 31 -8.18 -13.54 -16.77
CA ASP A 31 -9.10 -13.88 -17.84
C ASP A 31 -8.40 -13.67 -19.19
N ALA A 32 -8.11 -14.76 -19.90
CA ALA A 32 -7.39 -14.73 -21.17
C ALA A 32 -8.13 -13.86 -22.21
N ARG A 33 -9.45 -13.80 -22.14
CA ARG A 33 -10.26 -12.92 -22.98
C ARG A 33 -10.03 -11.46 -22.64
N LEU A 34 -9.99 -11.11 -21.34
CA LEU A 34 -9.73 -9.75 -20.88
C LEU A 34 -8.35 -9.27 -21.35
N VAL A 35 -7.33 -10.11 -21.23
CA VAL A 35 -5.98 -9.81 -21.72
C VAL A 35 -5.97 -9.64 -23.25
N ALA A 36 -6.68 -10.48 -23.99
CA ALA A 36 -6.75 -10.37 -25.44
C ALA A 36 -7.41 -9.06 -25.91
N GLU A 37 -8.49 -8.65 -25.25
CA GLU A 37 -9.13 -7.36 -25.54
C GLU A 37 -8.24 -6.19 -25.12
N GLY A 38 -7.60 -6.24 -23.96
CA GLY A 38 -6.64 -5.23 -23.50
C GLY A 38 -5.44 -5.07 -24.44
N LYS A 39 -4.95 -6.16 -25.06
CA LYS A 39 -3.92 -6.09 -26.10
C LYS A 39 -4.34 -5.26 -27.31
N LYS A 40 -5.58 -5.33 -27.73
CA LYS A 40 -6.12 -4.50 -28.84
C LYS A 40 -6.12 -3.02 -28.47
N GLU A 41 -6.29 -2.69 -27.17
CA GLU A 41 -6.21 -1.32 -26.66
C GLU A 41 -4.76 -0.82 -26.54
N GLY A 42 -3.78 -1.73 -26.60
CA GLY A 42 -2.35 -1.50 -26.75
C GLY A 42 -1.62 -1.14 -25.47
N LYS A 43 -2.22 -0.35 -24.58
CA LYS A 43 -1.61 0.10 -23.32
C LYS A 43 -2.64 0.40 -22.25
N VAL A 44 -2.15 0.65 -21.03
CA VAL A 44 -2.90 1.24 -19.92
C VAL A 44 -2.14 2.47 -19.41
N VAL A 45 -2.85 3.55 -19.06
CA VAL A 45 -2.26 4.77 -18.47
C VAL A 45 -2.64 4.86 -17.01
N VAL A 46 -1.63 4.93 -16.15
CA VAL A 46 -1.78 4.99 -14.69
C VAL A 46 -1.23 6.31 -14.17
N TYR A 47 -2.05 7.09 -13.47
CA TYR A 47 -1.59 8.24 -12.69
C TYR A 47 -1.42 7.81 -11.24
N GLY A 48 -0.26 8.09 -10.63
CA GLY A 48 -0.05 7.58 -9.28
C GLY A 48 1.05 8.25 -8.47
N SER A 49 0.98 7.98 -7.16
CA SER A 49 1.93 8.51 -6.18
C SER A 49 2.93 7.46 -5.66
N MET A 50 2.88 6.23 -6.18
CA MET A 50 3.86 5.19 -5.84
C MET A 50 5.25 5.55 -6.37
N GLU A 51 6.28 5.18 -5.64
CA GLU A 51 7.68 5.37 -6.06
C GLU A 51 7.98 4.61 -7.35
N THR A 52 8.76 5.23 -8.22
CA THR A 52 9.01 4.73 -9.59
C THR A 52 9.65 3.34 -9.60
N ASP A 53 10.65 3.12 -8.74
CA ASP A 53 11.37 1.84 -8.63
C ASP A 53 10.47 0.65 -8.23
N ILE A 54 9.49 0.91 -7.34
CA ILE A 54 8.48 -0.10 -6.95
C ILE A 54 7.54 -0.37 -8.13
N PHE A 55 7.03 0.70 -8.75
CA PHE A 55 6.07 0.58 -9.83
C PHE A 55 6.67 -0.08 -11.08
N GLU A 56 7.92 0.20 -11.41
CA GLU A 56 8.64 -0.43 -12.53
C GLU A 56 8.69 -1.95 -12.39
N GLY A 57 8.94 -2.49 -11.19
CA GLY A 57 8.90 -3.93 -10.96
C GLY A 57 7.52 -4.55 -11.25
N ILE A 58 6.45 -3.85 -10.90
CA ILE A 58 5.06 -4.26 -11.19
C ILE A 58 4.77 -4.16 -12.69
N GLN A 59 5.15 -3.04 -13.31
CA GLN A 59 5.00 -2.80 -14.72
C GLN A 59 5.69 -3.87 -15.56
N GLN A 60 6.96 -4.15 -15.29
CA GLN A 60 7.74 -5.17 -16.02
C GLN A 60 7.10 -6.56 -15.92
N GLY A 61 6.62 -6.95 -14.73
CA GLY A 61 5.91 -8.20 -14.54
C GLY A 61 4.62 -8.28 -15.36
N PHE A 62 3.80 -7.23 -15.34
CA PHE A 62 2.57 -7.14 -16.12
C PHE A 62 2.84 -7.17 -17.64
N GLU A 63 3.74 -6.32 -18.13
CA GLU A 63 4.09 -6.24 -19.55
C GLU A 63 4.64 -7.57 -20.08
N LYS A 64 5.52 -8.23 -19.31
CA LYS A 64 6.06 -9.56 -19.65
C LYS A 64 4.97 -10.62 -19.76
N LYS A 65 4.01 -10.59 -18.85
CA LYS A 65 2.94 -11.58 -18.76
C LYS A 65 1.85 -11.39 -19.79
N THR A 66 1.51 -10.14 -20.08
CA THR A 66 0.36 -9.81 -20.93
C THR A 66 0.70 -9.25 -22.30
N GLY A 67 1.87 -8.64 -22.46
CA GLY A 67 2.26 -7.89 -23.67
C GLY A 67 1.55 -6.53 -23.79
N ILE A 68 0.75 -6.11 -22.81
CA ILE A 68 0.10 -4.78 -22.76
C ILE A 68 1.10 -3.81 -22.15
N LYS A 69 1.31 -2.65 -22.78
CA LYS A 69 2.22 -1.61 -22.26
C LYS A 69 1.60 -0.83 -21.11
N VAL A 70 2.43 -0.29 -20.21
CA VAL A 70 2.00 0.56 -19.11
C VAL A 70 2.69 1.92 -19.21
N ASP A 71 1.89 2.98 -19.32
CA ASP A 71 2.38 4.35 -19.20
C ASP A 71 2.11 4.83 -17.77
N TYR A 72 3.16 4.99 -16.98
CA TYR A 72 3.03 5.47 -15.61
C TYR A 72 3.45 6.93 -15.49
N TRP A 73 2.52 7.79 -15.08
CA TRP A 73 2.83 9.17 -14.70
C TRP A 73 2.86 9.30 -13.18
N ARG A 74 4.05 9.55 -12.64
CA ARG A 74 4.28 9.67 -11.20
C ARG A 74 4.28 11.13 -10.76
N ALA A 75 3.52 11.46 -9.71
CA ALA A 75 3.59 12.75 -9.01
C ALA A 75 3.28 12.57 -7.52
N ALA A 76 3.41 13.65 -6.73
CA ALA A 76 2.91 13.66 -5.36
C ALA A 76 1.38 13.51 -5.33
N GLY A 77 0.83 12.91 -4.27
CA GLY A 77 -0.59 12.59 -4.19
C GLY A 77 -1.52 13.79 -4.43
N ALA A 78 -1.18 14.98 -3.92
CA ALA A 78 -1.94 16.21 -4.18
C ALA A 78 -1.91 16.60 -5.67
N THR A 79 -0.76 16.48 -6.32
CA THR A 79 -0.61 16.80 -7.76
C THR A 79 -1.35 15.78 -8.65
N VAL A 80 -1.38 14.49 -8.23
CA VAL A 80 -2.20 13.46 -8.90
C VAL A 80 -3.67 13.82 -8.80
N LEU A 81 -4.14 14.20 -7.62
CA LEU A 81 -5.52 14.65 -7.40
C LEU A 81 -5.87 15.86 -8.28
N GLU A 82 -5.08 16.92 -8.22
CA GLU A 82 -5.31 18.16 -8.98
C GLU A 82 -5.40 17.90 -10.49
N ARG A 83 -4.47 17.10 -11.03
CA ARG A 83 -4.46 16.78 -12.46
C ARG A 83 -5.66 15.94 -12.86
N ALA A 84 -5.95 14.86 -12.12
CA ALA A 84 -7.08 13.98 -12.42
C ALA A 84 -8.42 14.74 -12.34
N SER A 85 -8.62 15.59 -11.31
CA SER A 85 -9.79 16.45 -11.17
C SER A 85 -9.91 17.46 -12.32
N SER A 86 -8.81 18.11 -12.69
CA SER A 86 -8.80 19.10 -13.77
C SER A 86 -9.13 18.47 -15.12
N GLU A 87 -8.53 17.32 -15.45
CA GLU A 87 -8.82 16.58 -16.68
C GLU A 87 -10.29 16.11 -16.72
N LYS A 88 -10.82 15.64 -15.57
CA LYS A 88 -12.24 15.27 -15.45
C LYS A 88 -13.16 16.46 -15.71
N LYS A 89 -12.89 17.62 -15.08
CA LYS A 89 -13.67 18.85 -15.25
C LYS A 89 -13.61 19.38 -16.69
N ALA A 90 -12.44 19.29 -17.32
CA ALA A 90 -12.24 19.68 -18.73
C ALA A 90 -12.82 18.66 -19.73
N ASN A 91 -13.36 17.52 -19.27
CA ASN A 91 -13.82 16.42 -20.12
C ASN A 91 -12.73 15.84 -21.06
N LYS A 92 -11.45 15.88 -20.61
CA LYS A 92 -10.25 15.44 -21.38
C LYS A 92 -9.41 14.48 -20.52
N VAL A 93 -10.01 13.36 -20.11
CA VAL A 93 -9.38 12.36 -19.25
C VAL A 93 -8.36 11.55 -20.05
N ASN A 94 -7.09 11.56 -19.61
CA ASN A 94 -5.99 10.86 -20.26
C ASN A 94 -5.49 9.63 -19.46
N TYR A 95 -6.06 9.35 -18.29
CA TYR A 95 -5.73 8.21 -17.45
C TYR A 95 -6.83 7.14 -17.46
N ASP A 96 -6.42 5.89 -17.33
CA ASP A 96 -7.32 4.75 -17.19
C ASP A 96 -7.45 4.34 -15.73
N LEU A 97 -6.38 4.54 -14.94
CA LEU A 97 -6.30 4.20 -13.52
C LEU A 97 -5.69 5.36 -12.72
N VAL A 98 -6.18 5.52 -11.49
CA VAL A 98 -5.56 6.41 -10.49
C VAL A 98 -5.15 5.58 -9.28
N LEU A 99 -3.93 5.82 -8.78
CA LEU A 99 -3.32 5.20 -7.62
C LEU A 99 -2.90 6.28 -6.62
N ASN A 100 -3.51 6.30 -5.43
CA ASN A 100 -3.23 7.31 -4.41
C ASN A 100 -3.59 6.79 -3.01
N ASN A 101 -3.27 7.58 -1.97
CA ASN A 101 -3.81 7.35 -0.63
C ASN A 101 -5.31 7.67 -0.57
N ALA A 102 -5.97 7.18 0.48
CA ALA A 102 -7.42 7.14 0.57
C ALA A 102 -8.08 8.52 0.41
N GLY A 103 -7.62 9.56 1.11
CA GLY A 103 -8.25 10.89 1.06
C GLY A 103 -8.39 11.48 -0.35
N PRO A 104 -7.32 11.64 -1.15
CA PRO A 104 -7.42 12.01 -2.56
C PRO A 104 -8.33 11.10 -3.40
N MET A 105 -8.37 9.79 -3.12
CA MET A 105 -9.24 8.87 -3.85
C MET A 105 -10.72 9.11 -3.54
N GLU A 106 -11.07 9.43 -2.28
CA GLU A 106 -12.42 9.80 -1.87
C GLU A 106 -12.90 11.09 -2.57
N ILE A 107 -12.02 12.08 -2.69
CA ILE A 107 -12.34 13.33 -3.40
C ILE A 107 -12.65 13.03 -4.89
N LEU A 108 -11.80 12.25 -5.56
CA LEU A 108 -12.02 11.86 -6.96
C LEU A 108 -13.29 11.01 -7.14
N LEU A 109 -13.62 10.18 -6.16
CA LEU A 109 -14.85 9.41 -6.14
C LEU A 109 -16.07 10.33 -6.02
N ALA A 110 -16.06 11.28 -5.10
CA ALA A 110 -17.12 12.28 -4.93
C ALA A 110 -17.32 13.17 -6.17
N GLU A 111 -16.23 13.47 -6.91
CA GLU A 111 -16.29 14.18 -8.19
C GLU A 111 -16.81 13.30 -9.36
N GLY A 112 -17.09 12.02 -9.13
CA GLY A 112 -17.50 11.07 -10.17
C GLY A 112 -16.40 10.79 -11.20
N ALA A 113 -15.12 10.95 -10.81
CA ALA A 113 -13.97 10.70 -11.66
C ALA A 113 -13.59 9.21 -11.73
N LEU A 114 -14.04 8.42 -10.76
CA LEU A 114 -13.71 7.01 -10.61
C LEU A 114 -14.91 6.11 -10.84
N ALA A 115 -14.63 4.87 -11.24
CA ALA A 115 -15.63 3.82 -11.47
C ALA A 115 -15.17 2.52 -10.80
N LYS A 116 -16.10 1.85 -10.14
CA LYS A 116 -15.87 0.54 -9.54
C LYS A 116 -15.54 -0.51 -10.60
N TYR A 117 -14.58 -1.35 -10.29
CA TYR A 117 -14.35 -2.63 -10.93
C TYR A 117 -14.23 -3.73 -9.87
N ASP A 118 -15.07 -4.74 -9.97
CA ASP A 118 -15.03 -5.89 -9.06
C ASP A 118 -13.99 -6.91 -9.58
N SER A 119 -12.72 -6.63 -9.27
CA SER A 119 -11.64 -7.56 -9.59
C SER A 119 -11.84 -8.89 -8.88
N PRO A 120 -11.72 -10.05 -9.57
CA PRO A 120 -11.79 -11.35 -8.93
C PRO A 120 -10.67 -11.55 -7.89
N MET A 121 -9.59 -10.77 -7.96
CA MET A 121 -8.48 -10.81 -7.02
C MET A 121 -8.77 -10.03 -5.73
N ALA A 122 -9.72 -9.09 -5.74
CA ALA A 122 -10.09 -8.27 -4.59
C ALA A 122 -10.61 -9.11 -3.41
N LYS A 123 -11.30 -10.22 -3.67
CA LYS A 123 -11.80 -11.16 -2.64
C LYS A 123 -10.72 -11.74 -1.73
N ASN A 124 -9.48 -11.66 -2.14
CA ASN A 124 -8.34 -12.19 -1.41
C ASN A 124 -7.80 -11.20 -0.35
N PHE A 125 -8.32 -9.99 -0.30
CA PHE A 125 -8.00 -9.01 0.73
C PHE A 125 -8.97 -9.10 1.90
N PRO A 126 -8.56 -8.71 3.12
CA PRO A 126 -9.46 -8.69 4.28
C PRO A 126 -10.69 -7.79 4.05
N ALA A 127 -11.82 -8.18 4.60
CA ALA A 127 -13.07 -7.44 4.41
C ALA A 127 -13.04 -6.02 4.98
N ASP A 128 -12.33 -5.82 6.09
CA ASP A 128 -12.09 -4.54 6.74
C ASP A 128 -11.12 -3.63 5.96
N GLN A 129 -10.45 -4.16 4.95
CA GLN A 129 -9.56 -3.42 4.05
C GLN A 129 -10.20 -3.14 2.69
N GLN A 130 -11.52 -3.35 2.57
CA GLN A 130 -12.23 -3.14 1.31
C GLN A 130 -13.18 -1.95 1.38
N HIS A 131 -12.94 -0.97 0.52
CA HIS A 131 -13.89 0.11 0.29
C HIS A 131 -14.91 -0.32 -0.79
N PRO A 132 -16.23 -0.08 -0.59
CA PRO A 132 -17.28 -0.58 -1.48
C PRO A 132 -17.18 -0.09 -2.94
N LEU A 133 -16.54 1.08 -3.17
CA LEU A 133 -16.43 1.68 -4.50
C LEU A 133 -14.97 1.82 -4.99
N LEU A 134 -13.99 1.98 -4.10
CA LEU A 134 -12.58 2.10 -4.49
C LEU A 134 -11.85 0.76 -4.60
N GLY A 135 -12.47 -0.33 -4.12
CA GLY A 135 -11.84 -1.64 -4.02
C GLY A 135 -10.93 -1.77 -2.79
N PRO A 136 -10.03 -2.75 -2.76
CA PRO A 136 -9.19 -2.97 -1.59
C PRO A 136 -8.15 -1.85 -1.40
N SER A 137 -7.95 -1.48 -0.14
CA SER A 137 -6.73 -0.81 0.29
C SER A 137 -5.58 -1.81 0.12
N TYR A 138 -4.85 -1.75 -0.99
CA TYR A 138 -3.88 -2.78 -1.36
C TYR A 138 -2.60 -2.76 -0.53
N ARG A 139 -2.27 -1.62 0.07
CA ARG A 139 -1.17 -1.42 1.02
C ARG A 139 -1.53 -0.36 2.04
N THR A 140 -0.81 -0.35 3.16
CA THR A 140 -0.88 0.71 4.15
C THR A 140 0.52 1.25 4.47
N SER A 141 0.62 2.56 4.65
CA SER A 141 1.85 3.23 5.08
C SER A 141 1.85 3.36 6.60
N VAL A 142 2.70 2.59 7.26
CA VAL A 142 2.77 2.51 8.73
C VAL A 142 3.74 3.55 9.27
N VAL A 143 3.27 4.40 10.18
CA VAL A 143 4.08 5.40 10.88
C VAL A 143 4.47 4.89 12.26
N GLY A 144 5.76 4.94 12.55
CA GLY A 144 6.27 4.49 13.84
C GLY A 144 7.59 5.17 14.23
N ILE A 145 8.14 4.71 15.32
CA ILE A 145 9.43 5.17 15.82
C ILE A 145 10.52 4.32 15.16
N VAL A 146 11.37 4.97 14.36
CA VAL A 146 12.57 4.38 13.75
C VAL A 146 13.80 4.91 14.44
N TYR A 147 14.79 4.07 14.69
CA TYR A 147 16.04 4.45 15.36
C TYR A 147 17.27 3.89 14.64
N ASN A 148 18.41 4.56 14.83
CA ASN A 148 19.70 4.14 14.30
C ASN A 148 20.41 3.24 15.34
N LYS A 149 20.58 1.96 15.03
CA LYS A 149 21.19 0.95 15.93
C LYS A 149 22.66 1.22 16.26
N SER A 150 23.36 2.02 15.47
CA SER A 150 24.74 2.41 15.76
C SER A 150 24.84 3.49 16.84
N ILE A 151 23.73 4.18 17.14
CA ILE A 151 23.67 5.26 18.14
C ILE A 151 22.87 4.85 19.35
N VAL A 152 21.72 4.21 19.12
CA VAL A 152 20.82 3.70 20.16
C VAL A 152 20.78 2.19 20.05
N THR A 153 21.40 1.50 21.01
CA THR A 153 21.37 0.04 21.04
C THR A 153 19.96 -0.49 21.33
N PRO A 154 19.58 -1.69 20.87
CA PRO A 154 18.22 -2.21 21.02
C PRO A 154 17.71 -2.29 22.46
N ASP A 155 18.61 -2.51 23.43
CA ASP A 155 18.30 -2.53 24.87
C ASP A 155 17.99 -1.13 25.43
N ARG A 156 18.51 -0.08 24.82
CA ARG A 156 18.29 1.33 25.18
C ARG A 156 17.26 2.04 24.30
N ALA A 157 16.78 1.39 23.26
CA ALA A 157 15.77 1.98 22.37
C ALA A 157 14.45 2.24 23.13
N PRO A 158 13.68 3.27 22.73
CA PRO A 158 12.32 3.47 23.22
C PRO A 158 11.51 2.18 23.06
N ARG A 159 10.61 1.89 23.98
CA ARG A 159 9.66 0.77 23.87
C ARG A 159 8.23 1.24 23.63
N THR A 160 7.94 2.47 24.05
CA THR A 160 6.63 3.12 23.92
C THR A 160 6.78 4.51 23.34
N LEU A 161 5.65 5.12 22.96
CA LEU A 161 5.62 6.54 22.54
C LEU A 161 6.07 7.45 23.70
N GLU A 162 5.64 7.18 24.91
CA GLU A 162 5.96 7.95 26.11
C GLU A 162 7.46 7.91 26.45
N ASP A 163 8.18 6.88 26.04
CA ASP A 163 9.64 6.84 26.22
C ASP A 163 10.37 7.96 25.48
N LEU A 164 9.76 8.50 24.40
CA LEU A 164 10.32 9.66 23.69
C LEU A 164 10.40 10.93 24.55
N LEU A 165 9.67 10.96 25.66
CA LEU A 165 9.65 12.09 26.59
C LEU A 165 10.82 12.06 27.58
N LYS A 166 11.61 10.97 27.62
CA LYS A 166 12.76 10.83 28.52
C LYS A 166 13.80 11.92 28.24
N PRO A 167 14.49 12.43 29.28
CA PRO A 167 15.48 13.49 29.12
C PRO A 167 16.58 13.17 28.10
N GLU A 168 16.96 11.90 27.97
CA GLU A 168 17.99 11.43 27.03
C GLU A 168 17.63 11.65 25.55
N TYR A 169 16.32 11.76 25.20
CA TYR A 169 15.84 11.99 23.84
C TYR A 169 15.48 13.45 23.55
N ARG A 170 15.60 14.33 24.55
CA ARG A 170 15.31 15.77 24.36
C ARG A 170 16.16 16.36 23.23
N GLY A 171 15.48 16.99 22.23
CA GLY A 171 16.15 17.56 21.05
C GLY A 171 16.74 16.53 20.08
N LYS A 172 16.41 15.24 20.22
CA LYS A 172 17.02 14.15 19.46
C LYS A 172 16.01 13.32 18.62
N VAL A 173 14.77 13.72 18.59
CA VAL A 173 13.72 13.06 17.80
C VAL A 173 13.44 13.89 16.56
N ALA A 174 13.68 13.37 15.37
CA ALA A 174 13.23 14.01 14.14
C ALA A 174 11.72 13.81 13.98
N PHE A 175 11.00 14.92 13.75
CA PHE A 175 9.56 14.92 13.62
C PHE A 175 9.13 15.71 12.37
N PRO A 176 8.23 15.18 11.52
CA PRO A 176 7.76 15.88 10.33
C PRO A 176 7.01 17.16 10.65
N ASP A 177 7.25 18.22 9.88
CA ASP A 177 6.64 19.54 10.04
C ASP A 177 5.11 19.49 9.77
N PRO A 178 4.28 19.79 10.78
CA PRO A 178 2.83 19.84 10.59
C PRO A 178 2.35 20.90 9.59
N SER A 179 3.17 21.89 9.29
CA SER A 179 2.81 22.92 8.31
C SER A 179 2.94 22.47 6.86
N ARG A 180 3.71 21.41 6.60
CA ARG A 180 4.09 20.96 5.24
C ARG A 180 3.47 19.62 4.85
N GLY A 181 3.55 18.60 5.71
CA GLY A 181 3.15 17.24 5.41
C GLY A 181 1.77 16.86 5.97
N ALA A 182 0.96 16.13 5.20
CA ALA A 182 -0.33 15.63 5.70
C ALA A 182 -0.15 14.65 6.88
N VAL A 183 0.80 13.72 6.77
CA VAL A 183 1.07 12.72 7.82
C VAL A 183 1.50 13.37 9.14
N ALA A 184 2.21 14.49 9.09
CA ALA A 184 2.60 15.25 10.27
C ALA A 184 1.40 15.88 11.01
N VAL A 185 0.23 15.91 10.39
CA VAL A 185 -1.05 16.30 11.00
C VAL A 185 -1.88 15.07 11.35
N MET A 186 -1.99 14.12 10.44
CA MET A 186 -2.83 12.94 10.61
C MET A 186 -2.35 12.05 11.76
N TRP A 187 -1.02 11.86 11.88
CA TRP A 187 -0.46 11.04 12.94
C TRP A 187 -0.76 11.58 14.35
N PRO A 188 -0.41 12.85 14.70
CA PRO A 188 -0.73 13.37 16.03
C PRO A 188 -2.25 13.46 16.28
N MET A 189 -3.04 13.81 15.26
CA MET A 189 -4.50 13.88 15.35
C MET A 189 -5.10 12.50 15.71
N SER A 190 -4.52 11.41 15.25
CA SER A 190 -5.04 10.04 15.40
C SER A 190 -4.49 9.30 16.63
N LEU A 191 -3.56 9.88 17.41
CA LEU A 191 -2.95 9.22 18.57
C LEU A 191 -3.97 8.80 19.64
N TYR A 192 -5.11 9.47 19.71
CA TYR A 192 -6.18 9.10 20.64
C TYR A 192 -6.68 7.66 20.42
N LYS A 193 -6.57 7.12 19.22
CA LYS A 193 -6.92 5.73 18.88
C LYS A 193 -5.97 4.71 19.53
N LEU A 194 -4.76 5.12 19.85
CA LEU A 194 -3.77 4.26 20.51
C LEU A 194 -3.80 4.39 22.03
N MET A 195 -4.02 5.59 22.55
CA MET A 195 -3.82 5.85 23.99
C MET A 195 -4.97 6.59 24.69
N GLY A 196 -6.07 6.89 23.97
CA GLY A 196 -7.17 7.70 24.47
C GLY A 196 -6.88 9.20 24.38
N LYS A 197 -7.94 10.02 24.42
CA LYS A 197 -7.88 11.45 24.10
C LYS A 197 -6.97 12.23 25.07
N ASP A 198 -7.19 12.13 26.36
CA ASP A 198 -6.47 12.95 27.36
C ASP A 198 -4.97 12.63 27.37
N ARG A 199 -4.63 11.32 27.25
CA ARG A 199 -3.23 10.91 27.17
C ARG A 199 -2.56 11.38 25.89
N ALA A 200 -3.26 11.31 24.75
CA ALA A 200 -2.74 11.76 23.47
C ALA A 200 -2.46 13.28 23.48
N GLU A 201 -3.40 14.09 23.99
CA GLU A 201 -3.20 15.54 24.12
C GLU A 201 -2.05 15.89 25.06
N LYS A 202 -1.96 15.21 26.20
CA LYS A 202 -0.83 15.40 27.13
C LYS A 202 0.48 15.02 26.49
N PHE A 203 0.55 13.84 25.85
CA PHE A 203 1.74 13.34 25.17
C PHE A 203 2.24 14.33 24.11
N LEU A 204 1.34 14.88 23.28
CA LEU A 204 1.71 15.84 22.24
C LEU A 204 2.30 17.13 22.80
N ARG A 205 1.72 17.68 23.87
CA ARG A 205 2.28 18.86 24.57
C ARG A 205 3.66 18.56 25.15
N ASP A 206 3.80 17.41 25.82
CA ASP A 206 5.07 17.00 26.43
C ASP A 206 6.14 16.73 25.35
N LEU A 207 5.76 16.09 24.23
CA LEU A 207 6.66 15.87 23.10
C LEU A 207 7.15 17.21 22.51
N GLY A 208 6.24 18.18 22.32
CA GLY A 208 6.64 19.53 21.91
C GLY A 208 7.63 20.18 22.86
N ALA A 209 7.43 20.03 24.18
CA ALA A 209 8.33 20.54 25.21
C ALA A 209 9.72 19.87 25.20
N THR A 210 9.87 18.67 24.62
CA THR A 210 11.19 18.03 24.38
C THR A 210 11.98 18.72 23.25
N LYS A 211 11.39 19.67 22.50
CA LYS A 211 11.98 20.37 21.35
C LYS A 211 12.48 19.40 20.28
N PRO A 212 11.58 18.60 19.66
CA PRO A 212 11.97 17.70 18.59
C PRO A 212 12.58 18.48 17.41
N VAL A 213 13.41 17.81 16.62
CA VAL A 213 14.01 18.37 15.42
C VAL A 213 12.97 18.34 14.31
N ILE A 214 12.38 19.49 14.00
CA ILE A 214 11.36 19.62 12.97
C ILE A 214 11.99 19.57 11.59
N VAL A 215 11.48 18.67 10.72
CA VAL A 215 11.97 18.42 9.35
C VAL A 215 10.85 18.50 8.34
N GLU A 216 11.15 18.68 7.06
CA GLU A 216 10.13 18.94 6.02
C GLU A 216 9.03 17.87 5.89
N GLY A 217 9.34 16.60 6.22
CA GLY A 217 8.40 15.50 6.10
C GLY A 217 8.97 14.16 6.56
N VAL A 218 8.23 13.09 6.30
CA VAL A 218 8.60 11.73 6.74
C VAL A 218 9.89 11.20 6.09
N LEU A 219 10.15 11.53 4.82
CA LEU A 219 11.39 11.13 4.16
C LEU A 219 12.61 11.86 4.73
N PRO A 220 12.65 13.21 4.86
CA PRO A 220 13.72 13.91 5.58
C PRO A 220 13.91 13.43 7.03
N ALA A 221 12.86 13.01 7.73
CA ALA A 221 13.01 12.41 9.06
C ALA A 221 13.78 11.08 9.01
N ALA A 222 13.45 10.23 8.01
CA ALA A 222 14.17 8.98 7.79
C ALA A 222 15.64 9.21 7.36
N GLU A 223 15.91 10.21 6.54
CA GLU A 223 17.27 10.58 6.13
C GLU A 223 18.13 11.01 7.31
N ARG A 224 17.58 11.84 8.23
CA ARG A 224 18.30 12.27 9.43
C ARG A 224 18.63 11.14 10.40
N VAL A 225 17.71 10.19 10.60
CA VAL A 225 18.02 9.03 11.44
C VAL A 225 19.00 8.08 10.74
N THR A 226 18.99 8.03 9.43
CA THR A 226 19.92 7.23 8.62
C THR A 226 21.34 7.81 8.70
N SER A 227 21.50 9.13 8.53
CA SER A 227 22.80 9.81 8.64
C SER A 227 23.34 9.84 10.07
N GLY A 228 22.49 9.61 11.08
CA GLY A 228 22.87 9.72 12.48
C GLY A 228 22.80 11.15 13.05
N GLU A 229 22.32 12.14 12.28
CA GLU A 229 22.09 13.50 12.79
C GLU A 229 21.07 13.52 13.93
N THR A 230 20.07 12.63 13.88
CA THR A 230 19.18 12.35 15.00
C THR A 230 19.16 10.83 15.25
N PRO A 231 19.22 10.40 16.52
CA PRO A 231 19.21 8.96 16.82
C PRO A 231 17.85 8.29 16.58
N ILE A 232 16.76 9.07 16.56
CA ILE A 232 15.38 8.61 16.49
C ILE A 232 14.58 9.50 15.54
N ALA A 233 13.61 8.93 14.84
CA ALA A 233 12.64 9.65 14.01
C ALA A 233 11.24 9.06 14.12
N ILE A 234 10.21 9.91 14.00
CA ILE A 234 8.84 9.49 13.67
C ILE A 234 8.74 9.51 12.14
N THR A 235 8.62 8.32 11.54
CA THR A 235 8.63 8.18 10.08
C THR A 235 7.97 6.87 9.63
N TYR A 236 7.96 6.58 8.32
CA TYR A 236 7.44 5.32 7.82
C TYR A 236 8.39 4.14 8.10
N LEU A 237 7.83 3.02 8.56
CA LEU A 237 8.60 1.81 8.82
C LEU A 237 9.26 1.24 7.58
N LYS A 238 8.71 1.46 6.39
CA LYS A 238 9.29 0.99 5.12
C LYS A 238 10.74 1.44 4.92
N TYR A 239 11.12 2.59 5.49
CA TYR A 239 12.49 3.10 5.35
C TYR A 239 13.54 2.25 6.08
N VAL A 240 13.13 1.46 7.07
CA VAL A 240 14.02 0.47 7.68
C VAL A 240 14.52 -0.54 6.64
N ILE A 241 13.66 -0.91 5.70
CA ILE A 241 14.01 -1.83 4.60
C ILE A 241 14.70 -1.09 3.46
N SER A 242 14.08 -0.03 2.92
CA SER A 242 14.61 0.63 1.71
C SER A 242 15.97 1.29 1.93
N PHE A 243 16.25 1.81 3.14
CA PHE A 243 17.57 2.33 3.49
C PHE A 243 18.50 1.22 4.04
N GLY A 244 17.93 0.22 4.74
CA GLY A 244 18.67 -0.95 5.19
C GLY A 244 19.31 -1.73 4.05
N GLN A 245 18.63 -1.86 2.90
CA GLN A 245 19.18 -2.45 1.67
C GLN A 245 20.40 -1.68 1.13
N LYS A 246 20.55 -0.42 1.51
CA LYS A 246 21.71 0.44 1.19
C LYS A 246 22.72 0.52 2.34
N GLY A 247 22.59 -0.35 3.36
CA GLY A 247 23.50 -0.46 4.49
C GLY A 247 23.17 0.42 5.70
N ALA A 248 22.02 1.11 5.72
CA ALA A 248 21.63 1.92 6.88
C ALA A 248 21.33 1.04 8.11
N PRO A 249 21.90 1.32 9.29
CA PRO A 249 21.74 0.52 10.50
C PRO A 249 20.43 0.86 11.22
N LEU A 250 19.30 0.80 10.52
CA LEU A 250 18.00 1.15 11.08
C LEU A 250 17.28 -0.03 11.69
N ASP A 251 16.45 0.26 12.68
CA ASP A 251 15.42 -0.62 13.23
C ASP A 251 14.24 0.21 13.72
N TYR A 252 13.15 -0.44 14.11
CA TYR A 252 11.95 0.24 14.59
C TYR A 252 11.52 -0.27 15.98
N VAL A 253 10.73 0.54 16.67
CA VAL A 253 10.15 0.17 17.97
C VAL A 253 8.92 -0.69 17.74
N ARG A 254 8.95 -1.92 18.29
CA ARG A 254 7.83 -2.87 18.19
C ARG A 254 6.68 -2.40 19.08
N GLN A 255 5.56 -2.12 18.47
CA GLN A 255 4.32 -1.76 19.16
C GLN A 255 3.20 -2.67 18.62
N ASP A 256 2.29 -3.09 19.48
CA ASP A 256 1.17 -3.97 19.08
C ASP A 256 0.22 -3.30 18.11
N LYS A 257 0.05 -1.97 18.24
CA LYS A 257 -0.80 -1.15 17.38
C LYS A 257 -0.01 0.02 16.82
N MET A 258 -0.09 0.23 15.53
CA MET A 258 0.57 1.35 14.87
C MET A 258 -0.39 2.09 13.94
N LEU A 259 -0.28 3.41 13.93
CA LEU A 259 -1.05 4.25 13.02
C LEU A 259 -0.58 4.07 11.59
N SER A 260 -1.52 3.98 10.68
CA SER A 260 -1.27 3.78 9.27
C SER A 260 -2.30 4.49 8.41
N HIS A 261 -2.05 4.63 7.12
CA HIS A 261 -3.05 5.08 6.15
C HIS A 261 -3.00 4.25 4.88
N GLY A 262 -4.18 3.91 4.39
CA GLY A 262 -4.37 3.03 3.26
C GLY A 262 -4.13 3.71 1.91
N HIS A 263 -3.90 2.88 0.88
CA HIS A 263 -3.77 3.30 -0.51
C HIS A 263 -4.66 2.46 -1.40
N ALA A 264 -5.33 3.09 -2.36
CA ALA A 264 -6.17 2.42 -3.33
C ALA A 264 -5.69 2.67 -4.76
N ILE A 265 -6.09 1.78 -5.65
CA ILE A 265 -5.99 1.95 -7.10
C ILE A 265 -7.35 1.65 -7.71
N THR A 266 -7.87 2.56 -8.54
CA THR A 266 -9.23 2.45 -9.06
C THR A 266 -9.31 2.93 -10.51
N MET A 267 -10.28 2.43 -11.26
CA MET A 267 -10.51 2.82 -12.65
C MET A 267 -11.05 4.25 -12.76
N SER A 268 -10.65 4.93 -13.83
CA SER A 268 -11.34 6.12 -14.29
C SER A 268 -12.78 5.78 -14.73
N SER A 269 -13.74 6.64 -14.38
CA SER A 269 -15.12 6.54 -14.91
C SER A 269 -15.19 6.75 -16.42
N ARG A 270 -14.09 7.21 -17.04
CA ARG A 270 -13.94 7.48 -18.48
C ARG A 270 -12.66 6.86 -19.05
N ALA A 271 -12.28 5.69 -18.55
CA ALA A 271 -11.12 4.99 -19.06
C ALA A 271 -11.26 4.72 -20.56
N ALA A 272 -10.32 5.22 -21.34
CA ALA A 272 -10.29 5.00 -22.79
C ALA A 272 -9.91 3.55 -23.13
N ARG A 273 -9.25 2.86 -22.20
CA ARG A 273 -8.74 1.49 -22.36
C ARG A 273 -9.21 0.60 -21.20
N PRO A 274 -10.54 0.34 -21.14
CA PRO A 274 -11.13 -0.31 -19.96
C PRO A 274 -10.70 -1.78 -19.77
N ASN A 275 -10.41 -2.51 -20.85
CA ASN A 275 -9.98 -3.91 -20.73
C ASN A 275 -8.52 -4.00 -20.27
N ALA A 276 -7.64 -3.15 -20.79
CA ALA A 276 -6.26 -3.03 -20.33
C ALA A 276 -6.20 -2.59 -18.86
N ALA A 277 -7.05 -1.66 -18.45
CA ALA A 277 -7.16 -1.20 -17.05
C ALA A 277 -7.62 -2.32 -16.12
N LYS A 278 -8.65 -3.09 -16.48
CA LYS A 278 -9.12 -4.24 -15.69
C LYS A 278 -8.06 -5.32 -15.60
N ALA A 279 -7.41 -5.66 -16.73
CA ALA A 279 -6.32 -6.64 -16.75
C ALA A 279 -5.15 -6.20 -15.86
N PHE A 280 -4.83 -4.89 -15.85
CA PHE A 280 -3.79 -4.36 -14.96
C PHE A 280 -4.22 -4.44 -13.49
N LEU A 281 -5.46 -4.09 -13.14
CA LEU A 281 -5.96 -4.21 -11.77
C LEU A 281 -5.92 -5.64 -11.24
N ASP A 282 -6.32 -6.63 -12.06
CA ASP A 282 -6.27 -8.04 -11.67
C ASP A 282 -4.82 -8.49 -11.41
N TYR A 283 -3.88 -8.05 -12.25
CA TYR A 283 -2.46 -8.31 -12.02
C TYR A 283 -1.93 -7.55 -10.80
N PHE A 284 -2.28 -6.28 -10.65
CA PHE A 284 -1.84 -5.43 -9.55
C PHE A 284 -2.22 -6.01 -8.18
N TYR A 285 -3.40 -6.63 -8.07
CA TYR A 285 -3.87 -7.29 -6.87
C TYR A 285 -3.37 -8.75 -6.71
N SER A 286 -2.56 -9.25 -7.63
CA SER A 286 -1.99 -10.60 -7.53
C SER A 286 -0.87 -10.67 -6.49
N ASP A 287 -0.65 -11.87 -5.96
CA ASP A 287 0.46 -12.12 -5.02
C ASP A 287 1.84 -11.79 -5.63
N GLU A 288 1.98 -11.93 -6.96
CA GLU A 288 3.21 -11.60 -7.69
C GLU A 288 3.52 -10.10 -7.56
N SER A 289 2.57 -9.25 -7.89
CA SER A 289 2.69 -7.79 -7.78
C SER A 289 2.87 -7.33 -6.33
N LEU A 290 2.08 -7.87 -5.40
CA LEU A 290 2.14 -7.51 -3.98
C LEU A 290 3.49 -7.92 -3.34
N LYS A 291 4.09 -9.03 -3.74
CA LYS A 291 5.43 -9.43 -3.30
C LYS A 291 6.51 -8.47 -3.80
N VAL A 292 6.34 -7.87 -4.98
CA VAL A 292 7.25 -6.80 -5.44
C VAL A 292 7.19 -5.63 -4.46
N MET A 293 6.00 -5.15 -4.11
CA MET A 293 5.84 -4.05 -3.14
C MET A 293 6.44 -4.40 -1.77
N ALA A 294 6.12 -5.58 -1.24
CA ALA A 294 6.62 -6.02 0.06
C ALA A 294 8.16 -6.08 0.11
N LYS A 295 8.82 -6.49 -0.98
CA LYS A 295 10.29 -6.52 -1.07
C LYS A 295 10.94 -5.14 -0.85
N PHE A 296 10.26 -4.06 -1.22
CA PHE A 296 10.70 -2.68 -0.99
C PHE A 296 10.30 -2.13 0.38
N GLY A 297 9.69 -2.95 1.25
CA GLY A 297 9.29 -2.56 2.60
C GLY A 297 7.84 -2.10 2.72
N GLU A 298 7.05 -2.17 1.66
CA GLU A 298 5.63 -1.80 1.71
C GLU A 298 4.80 -2.85 2.46
N PHE A 299 3.95 -2.38 3.35
CA PHE A 299 3.00 -3.23 4.08
C PHE A 299 1.76 -3.45 3.23
N VAL A 300 1.74 -4.53 2.46
CA VAL A 300 0.54 -4.93 1.71
C VAL A 300 -0.50 -5.53 2.65
N THR A 301 -1.76 -5.25 2.39
CA THR A 301 -2.87 -5.70 3.28
C THR A 301 -3.28 -7.15 3.02
N ARG A 302 -2.70 -7.78 1.98
CA ARG A 302 -2.91 -9.19 1.65
C ARG A 302 -2.33 -10.09 2.74
N LYS A 303 -3.15 -10.95 3.36
CA LYS A 303 -2.69 -11.91 4.37
C LYS A 303 -1.58 -12.82 3.84
N GLY A 304 -0.55 -13.01 4.65
CA GLY A 304 0.58 -13.89 4.33
C GLY A 304 1.68 -13.26 3.46
N ILE A 305 1.55 -11.98 3.08
CA ILE A 305 2.60 -11.23 2.39
C ILE A 305 3.02 -10.08 3.30
N PHE A 306 4.27 -10.09 3.73
CA PHE A 306 4.84 -9.09 4.64
C PHE A 306 6.16 -8.56 4.07
N PRO A 307 6.53 -7.31 4.37
CA PRO A 307 7.87 -6.83 4.09
C PRO A 307 8.90 -7.64 4.89
N PRO A 308 10.16 -7.72 4.44
CA PRO A 308 11.24 -8.42 5.15
C PRO A 308 11.71 -7.63 6.38
N LEU A 309 10.78 -7.27 7.23
CA LEU A 309 10.96 -6.53 8.47
C LEU A 309 10.59 -7.45 9.64
N ALA A 310 11.46 -7.56 10.63
CA ALA A 310 11.22 -8.40 11.79
C ALA A 310 9.91 -8.02 12.51
N ASP A 311 9.08 -9.00 12.83
CA ASP A 311 7.78 -8.85 13.48
C ASP A 311 6.73 -8.05 12.68
N ALA A 312 6.91 -7.86 11.37
CA ALA A 312 5.95 -7.16 10.53
C ALA A 312 4.55 -7.81 10.53
N ASP A 313 4.51 -9.12 10.68
CA ASP A 313 3.29 -9.94 10.77
C ASP A 313 2.51 -9.77 12.07
N LYS A 314 3.12 -9.16 13.10
CA LYS A 314 2.52 -8.93 14.41
C LYS A 314 1.89 -7.55 14.59
N ILE A 315 2.11 -6.64 13.62
CA ILE A 315 1.62 -5.26 13.73
C ILE A 315 0.12 -5.22 13.43
N ASN A 316 -0.66 -4.68 14.36
CA ASN A 316 -2.06 -4.35 14.14
C ASN A 316 -2.16 -2.91 13.62
N PHE A 317 -2.63 -2.76 12.39
CA PHE A 317 -2.80 -1.45 11.77
C PHE A 317 -4.04 -0.74 12.31
N VAL A 318 -3.86 0.52 12.68
CA VAL A 318 -4.94 1.42 13.10
C VAL A 318 -4.99 2.56 12.10
N GLU A 319 -6.07 2.62 11.33
CA GLU A 319 -6.24 3.65 10.30
C GLU A 319 -6.26 5.05 10.92
N MET A 320 -5.42 5.95 10.39
CA MET A 320 -5.42 7.35 10.78
C MET A 320 -6.68 8.05 10.30
N ASP A 321 -7.10 9.08 11.04
CA ASP A 321 -8.16 9.96 10.56
C ASP A 321 -7.65 10.77 9.37
N GLU A 322 -8.49 10.89 8.34
CA GLU A 322 -8.24 11.74 7.18
C GLU A 322 -9.10 13.01 7.32
N PRO A 323 -8.49 14.14 7.73
CA PRO A 323 -9.21 15.39 7.90
C PRO A 323 -9.58 15.99 6.54
N ASP A 324 -10.74 16.62 6.46
CA ASP A 324 -11.08 17.50 5.35
C ASP A 324 -10.15 18.74 5.30
N ALA A 325 -10.29 19.58 4.26
CA ALA A 325 -9.42 20.73 4.06
C ALA A 325 -9.49 21.74 5.23
N ASN A 326 -10.67 21.96 5.83
CA ASN A 326 -10.86 22.89 6.94
C ASN A 326 -10.24 22.34 8.22
N GLN A 327 -10.54 21.08 8.55
CA GLN A 327 -9.97 20.37 9.68
C GLN A 327 -8.44 20.30 9.57
N MET A 328 -7.91 20.03 8.37
CA MET A 328 -6.47 20.02 8.10
C MET A 328 -5.86 21.40 8.41
N ALA A 329 -6.50 22.49 7.97
CA ALA A 329 -6.00 23.84 8.20
C ALA A 329 -6.00 24.22 9.70
N GLU A 330 -7.06 23.84 10.43
CA GLU A 330 -7.14 24.04 11.88
C GLU A 330 -6.09 23.25 12.64
N LYS A 331 -5.96 21.97 12.36
CA LYS A 331 -4.99 21.09 13.01
C LYS A 331 -3.55 21.49 12.71
N ARG A 332 -3.25 21.98 11.53
CA ARG A 332 -1.94 22.58 11.21
C ARG A 332 -1.60 23.74 12.13
N LYS A 333 -2.57 24.65 12.39
CA LYS A 333 -2.37 25.78 13.31
C LYS A 333 -2.16 25.31 14.74
N GLU A 334 -2.93 24.32 15.19
CA GLU A 334 -2.84 23.72 16.52
C GLU A 334 -1.46 23.10 16.73
N PHE A 335 -1.06 22.17 15.87
CA PHE A 335 0.20 21.43 16.02
C PHE A 335 1.45 22.32 15.80
N ARG A 336 1.32 23.35 14.97
CA ARG A 336 2.40 24.34 14.87
C ARG A 336 2.69 25.01 16.22
N LYS A 337 1.67 25.38 17.00
CA LYS A 337 1.85 25.97 18.33
C LYS A 337 2.50 25.02 19.35
N ILE A 338 2.33 23.71 19.12
CA ILE A 338 2.89 22.69 20.02
C ILE A 338 4.37 22.42 19.66
N PHE A 339 4.72 22.40 18.37
CA PHE A 339 6.02 21.93 17.91
C PHE A 339 6.96 23.01 17.40
N GLN A 340 6.48 24.22 17.18
CA GLN A 340 7.26 25.39 16.70
C GLN A 340 7.07 26.60 17.65
#